data_74e7501b14c1ede7450ee012703bfbff
#
_entry.id   74e7501b14c1ede7450ee012703bfbff
#
_cell.length_a   1.000
_cell.length_b   1.000
_cell.length_c   1.000
_cell.angle_alpha   90.00
_cell.angle_beta   90.00
_cell.angle_gamma   90.00
#
_symmetry.space_group_name_H-M   'P 1'
#
loop_
_entity.id
_entity.type
_entity.pdbx_description
1 polymer ?
#
loop_
_entity_poly.entity_id
_entity_poly.type
_entity_poly.pdbx_seq_one_letter_code
_entity_poly.pdbx_strand_id
1 'polypeptide(L)'
;CSNARYLLVYRNPTSLFNTTKQISTIIRMSFANLKKKSRSGSLTEKLIRQVEKINDKGSSNVDERIWKPVVDKSGNGYAIIRFLPEPEGCELPWSRVYTHAFQGTGGWYIENSLTTLGQKDPVSEHNSELWNSGSDANKEIARKQKRRLSYYSNIYVVSDPANPENEGKVFLYKYGKKIFDKIMEAMKPEFADETPINPFDFWAGANFKLKIRRVEGYQNYDKSEFGSAEALFDDDAKLEKIYNSLYDLNEFTDPKNFKSYEKLKERLDSVLGLKKPVRAPIPDSELETEDEGRGYFAEQAAVSEPVKEVAAVEEATSDEDDESLSYFSRLVNS
;
A
#
# COMPACT_ATOMS: atom_id res chain seq x y z
N CYS A 1 -7.93 -77.05 -3.58
CA CYS A 1 -6.70 -76.88 -4.35
C CYS A 1 -6.51 -75.40 -4.69
N SER A 2 -5.73 -74.64 -3.93
CA SER A 2 -5.19 -73.39 -4.40
C SER A 2 -4.06 -72.89 -3.49
N ASN A 3 -2.84 -73.03 -4.00
CA ASN A 3 -1.60 -72.58 -3.36
C ASN A 3 -1.49 -71.05 -3.40
N ALA A 4 -1.48 -70.42 -2.24
CA ALA A 4 -1.04 -69.02 -2.11
C ALA A 4 0.46 -69.02 -1.80
N ARG A 5 1.29 -68.55 -2.76
CA ARG A 5 2.71 -68.27 -2.59
C ARG A 5 2.89 -66.95 -1.92
N TYR A 6 3.42 -66.91 -0.71
CA TYR A 6 3.94 -65.75 -0.07
C TYR A 6 5.27 -65.37 -0.70
N LEU A 7 5.33 -64.21 -1.35
CA LEU A 7 6.56 -63.55 -1.81
C LEU A 7 7.16 -62.75 -0.65
N LEU A 8 8.20 -63.30 -0.04
CA LEU A 8 9.07 -62.60 0.89
C LEU A 8 9.93 -61.61 0.11
N VAL A 9 9.60 -60.33 0.23
CA VAL A 9 10.43 -59.25 -0.31
C VAL A 9 11.60 -59.01 0.64
N TYR A 10 12.77 -59.54 0.30
CA TYR A 10 14.04 -59.16 0.97
C TYR A 10 14.35 -57.70 0.72
N ARG A 11 14.14 -56.84 1.74
CA ARG A 11 14.66 -55.48 1.74
C ARG A 11 16.17 -55.51 1.97
N ASN A 12 16.93 -55.14 0.95
CA ASN A 12 18.37 -55.00 1.02
C ASN A 12 18.79 -53.97 2.07
N PRO A 13 19.63 -54.30 3.05
CA PRO A 13 20.08 -53.36 4.11
C PRO A 13 20.99 -52.24 3.61
N THR A 14 21.45 -52.26 2.36
CA THR A 14 22.33 -51.26 1.77
C THR A 14 21.63 -49.92 1.45
N SER A 15 20.29 -49.89 1.35
CA SER A 15 19.55 -48.64 1.07
C SER A 15 19.45 -47.71 2.29
N LEU A 16 19.42 -48.27 3.50
CA LEU A 16 19.34 -47.50 4.75
C LEU A 16 20.67 -46.82 5.11
N PHE A 17 21.81 -47.42 4.77
CA PHE A 17 23.10 -46.81 4.99
C PHE A 17 23.38 -45.62 4.06
N ASN A 18 22.87 -45.63 2.84
CA ASN A 18 23.06 -44.51 1.90
C ASN A 18 22.21 -43.30 2.27
N THR A 19 21.00 -43.50 2.79
CA THR A 19 20.15 -42.37 3.23
C THR A 19 20.73 -41.66 4.46
N THR A 20 21.23 -42.44 5.45
CA THR A 20 21.85 -41.87 6.64
C THR A 20 23.13 -41.09 6.32
N LYS A 21 23.92 -41.59 5.36
CA LYS A 21 25.16 -40.93 4.91
C LYS A 21 24.88 -39.65 4.13
N GLN A 22 23.82 -39.62 3.30
CA GLN A 22 23.39 -38.41 2.60
C GLN A 22 22.84 -37.36 3.56
N ILE A 23 22.02 -37.73 4.56
CA ILE A 23 21.49 -36.81 5.57
C ILE A 23 22.64 -36.23 6.43
N SER A 24 23.62 -37.04 6.84
CA SER A 24 24.78 -36.55 7.59
C SER A 24 25.66 -35.61 6.77
N THR A 25 25.76 -35.82 5.45
CA THR A 25 26.53 -34.95 4.54
C THR A 25 25.83 -33.62 4.34
N ILE A 26 24.51 -33.59 4.18
CA ILE A 26 23.70 -32.37 4.07
C ILE A 26 23.78 -31.54 5.36
N ILE A 27 23.69 -32.17 6.54
CA ILE A 27 23.81 -31.51 7.83
C ILE A 27 25.24 -30.94 8.02
N ARG A 28 26.27 -31.67 7.61
CA ARG A 28 27.67 -31.18 7.66
C ARG A 28 27.90 -30.00 6.70
N MET A 29 27.34 -30.01 5.51
CA MET A 29 27.44 -28.88 4.58
C MET A 29 26.70 -27.64 5.12
N SER A 30 25.54 -27.81 5.78
CA SER A 30 24.81 -26.73 6.42
C SER A 30 25.61 -26.09 7.55
N PHE A 31 26.23 -26.89 8.43
CA PHE A 31 27.06 -26.39 9.54
C PHE A 31 28.36 -25.72 9.08
N ALA A 32 29.02 -26.26 8.06
CA ALA A 32 30.21 -25.65 7.46
C ALA A 32 29.88 -24.29 6.81
N ASN A 33 28.73 -24.17 6.18
CA ASN A 33 28.23 -22.91 5.62
C ASN A 33 27.89 -21.89 6.72
N LEU A 34 27.33 -22.34 7.85
CA LEU A 34 27.09 -21.49 9.00
C LEU A 34 28.39 -20.94 9.60
N LYS A 35 29.42 -21.80 9.73
CA LYS A 35 30.75 -21.42 10.22
C LYS A 35 31.47 -20.45 9.27
N LYS A 36 31.26 -20.59 7.95
CA LYS A 36 31.79 -19.69 6.93
C LYS A 36 31.09 -18.32 6.95
N LYS A 37 29.76 -18.31 7.12
CA LYS A 37 28.97 -17.08 7.29
C LYS A 37 29.27 -16.34 8.58
N SER A 38 29.52 -17.04 9.71
CA SER A 38 29.91 -16.46 10.99
C SER A 38 31.26 -15.72 10.92
N ARG A 39 32.19 -16.21 10.10
CA ARG A 39 33.51 -15.58 9.92
C ARG A 39 33.52 -14.39 8.96
N SER A 40 32.49 -14.21 8.14
CA SER A 40 32.46 -13.16 7.10
C SER A 40 31.82 -11.84 7.54
N GLY A 41 31.40 -11.68 8.82
CA GLY A 41 30.75 -10.46 9.31
C GLY A 41 29.35 -10.20 8.75
N SER A 42 29.03 -10.79 7.58
CA SER A 42 27.77 -10.52 6.86
C SER A 42 26.49 -10.98 7.61
N LEU A 43 26.64 -11.91 8.56
CA LEU A 43 25.52 -12.36 9.38
C LEU A 43 25.19 -11.32 10.46
N THR A 44 26.22 -10.74 11.06
CA THR A 44 26.09 -9.69 12.08
C THR A 44 25.48 -8.43 11.48
N GLU A 45 25.92 -8.03 10.29
CA GLU A 45 25.32 -6.88 9.58
C GLU A 45 23.85 -7.13 9.20
N LYS A 46 23.50 -8.35 8.76
CA LYS A 46 22.08 -8.70 8.49
C LYS A 46 21.24 -8.70 9.76
N LEU A 47 21.79 -9.20 10.88
CA LEU A 47 21.10 -9.18 12.16
C LEU A 47 20.95 -7.76 12.70
N ILE A 48 21.99 -6.91 12.57
CA ILE A 48 21.92 -5.50 12.95
C ILE A 48 20.84 -4.80 12.16
N ARG A 49 20.81 -4.95 10.80
CA ARG A 49 19.75 -4.38 9.96
C ARG A 49 18.36 -4.90 10.29
N GLN A 50 18.22 -6.17 10.71
CA GLN A 50 16.92 -6.69 11.15
C GLN A 50 16.53 -6.17 12.53
N VAL A 51 17.49 -6.02 13.46
CA VAL A 51 17.24 -5.42 14.77
C VAL A 51 16.92 -3.93 14.64
N GLU A 52 17.60 -3.21 13.75
CA GLU A 52 17.27 -1.82 13.41
C GLU A 52 15.84 -1.72 12.84
N LYS A 53 15.44 -2.60 11.90
CA LYS A 53 14.05 -2.68 11.38
C LYS A 53 13.02 -3.02 12.47
N ILE A 54 13.38 -3.81 13.48
CA ILE A 54 12.49 -4.17 14.60
C ILE A 54 12.43 -3.05 15.64
N ASN A 55 13.53 -2.35 15.87
CA ASN A 55 13.58 -1.22 16.81
C ASN A 55 12.99 0.06 16.23
N ASP A 56 12.85 0.15 14.93
CA ASP A 56 12.16 1.23 14.23
C ASP A 56 10.63 1.05 14.38
N LYS A 57 10.18 1.00 15.63
CA LYS A 57 8.76 0.87 16.03
C LYS A 57 7.88 2.05 15.61
N GLY A 58 8.42 3.00 14.87
CA GLY A 58 7.73 4.12 14.24
C GLY A 58 7.61 3.99 12.71
N SER A 59 8.26 3.00 12.09
CA SER A 59 8.11 2.75 10.66
C SER A 59 6.77 2.06 10.43
N SER A 60 5.76 2.85 10.06
CA SER A 60 4.57 2.37 9.36
C SER A 60 4.97 1.29 8.35
N ASN A 61 4.08 0.34 8.05
CA ASN A 61 4.18 -0.62 6.94
C ASN A 61 4.28 0.14 5.60
N VAL A 62 5.42 0.79 5.36
CA VAL A 62 5.71 1.47 4.10
C VAL A 62 6.15 0.38 3.14
N ASP A 63 5.37 0.16 2.12
CA ASP A 63 5.74 -0.72 1.03
C ASP A 63 6.91 -0.09 0.26
N GLU A 64 8.11 -0.67 0.39
CA GLU A 64 9.35 -0.19 -0.24
C GLU A 64 9.28 -0.25 -1.79
N ARG A 65 8.34 -1.00 -2.34
CA ARG A 65 8.09 -1.07 -3.79
C ARG A 65 7.46 0.20 -4.33
N ILE A 66 6.80 0.99 -3.45
CA ILE A 66 6.09 2.21 -3.84
C ILE A 66 7.05 3.39 -3.83
N TRP A 67 7.36 3.89 -5.03
CA TRP A 67 8.12 5.11 -5.19
C TRP A 67 7.28 6.32 -4.77
N LYS A 68 7.90 7.24 -4.04
CA LYS A 68 7.31 8.51 -3.63
C LYS A 68 8.24 9.64 -4.05
N PRO A 69 7.74 10.65 -4.78
CA PRO A 69 8.54 11.83 -5.07
C PRO A 69 8.88 12.58 -3.78
N VAL A 70 10.12 13.01 -3.68
CA VAL A 70 10.56 13.88 -2.58
C VAL A 70 10.31 15.33 -2.94
N VAL A 71 9.84 16.09 -1.99
CA VAL A 71 9.64 17.53 -2.11
C VAL A 71 10.60 18.28 -1.18
N ASP A 72 11.06 19.44 -1.61
CA ASP A 72 11.89 20.32 -0.81
C ASP A 72 11.11 21.00 0.34
N LYS A 73 11.77 21.80 1.14
CA LYS A 73 11.14 22.54 2.25
C LYS A 73 10.04 23.52 1.79
N SER A 74 10.07 23.93 0.53
CA SER A 74 9.07 24.81 -0.09
C SER A 74 7.88 24.03 -0.66
N GLY A 75 7.96 22.68 -0.65
CA GLY A 75 6.95 21.80 -1.20
C GLY A 75 7.05 21.59 -2.70
N ASN A 76 8.20 21.92 -3.32
CA ASN A 76 8.47 21.67 -4.73
C ASN A 76 9.18 20.33 -4.90
N GLY A 77 8.79 19.57 -5.92
CA GLY A 77 9.41 18.30 -6.31
C GLY A 77 9.51 18.17 -7.82
N TYR A 78 10.51 17.44 -8.28
CA TYR A 78 10.72 17.16 -9.69
C TYR A 78 11.29 15.77 -9.89
N ALA A 79 10.74 15.03 -10.82
CA ALA A 79 11.28 13.77 -11.30
C ALA A 79 10.83 13.52 -12.75
N ILE A 80 11.55 12.66 -13.46
CA ILE A 80 11.14 12.15 -14.77
C ILE A 80 10.90 10.65 -14.61
N ILE A 81 9.69 10.21 -14.91
CA ILE A 81 9.29 8.82 -14.85
C ILE A 81 8.72 8.38 -16.20
N ARG A 82 8.75 7.09 -16.47
CA ARG A 82 8.05 6.47 -17.59
C ARG A 82 7.01 5.51 -17.03
N PHE A 83 5.76 5.67 -17.39
CA PHE A 83 4.74 4.66 -17.13
C PHE A 83 5.02 3.42 -17.97
N LEU A 84 4.78 2.25 -17.40
CA LEU A 84 5.10 0.96 -18.02
C LEU A 84 3.82 0.21 -18.38
N PRO A 85 3.88 -0.70 -19.38
CA PRO A 85 2.73 -1.46 -19.82
C PRO A 85 2.18 -2.37 -18.72
N GLU A 86 1.07 -3.01 -19.01
CA GLU A 86 0.46 -4.01 -18.14
C GLU A 86 1.41 -5.19 -17.91
N PRO A 87 1.54 -5.65 -16.65
CA PRO A 87 2.25 -6.90 -16.35
C PRO A 87 1.48 -8.11 -16.89
N GLU A 88 2.17 -9.23 -17.04
CA GLU A 88 1.54 -10.49 -17.45
C GLU A 88 0.37 -10.84 -16.51
N GLY A 89 -0.79 -11.15 -17.08
CA GLY A 89 -2.01 -11.48 -16.34
C GLY A 89 -2.83 -10.30 -15.86
N CYS A 90 -2.41 -9.05 -16.14
CA CYS A 90 -3.19 -7.84 -15.89
C CYS A 90 -3.84 -7.35 -17.19
N GLU A 91 -5.09 -6.88 -17.11
CA GLU A 91 -5.80 -6.31 -18.27
C GLU A 91 -5.43 -4.86 -18.54
N LEU A 92 -5.00 -4.13 -17.50
CA LEU A 92 -4.73 -2.69 -17.56
C LEU A 92 -3.37 -2.37 -16.93
N PRO A 93 -2.68 -1.33 -17.45
CA PRO A 93 -1.42 -0.87 -16.88
C PRO A 93 -1.60 -0.04 -15.59
N TRP A 94 -2.80 -0.05 -15.01
CA TRP A 94 -3.09 0.55 -13.71
C TRP A 94 -4.11 -0.26 -12.93
N SER A 95 -4.02 -0.19 -11.61
CA SER A 95 -5.06 -0.67 -10.69
C SER A 95 -5.71 0.52 -9.99
N ARG A 96 -7.02 0.49 -9.82
CA ARG A 96 -7.83 1.54 -9.20
C ARG A 96 -8.32 1.10 -7.83
N VAL A 97 -7.99 1.85 -6.79
CA VAL A 97 -8.32 1.50 -5.41
C VAL A 97 -8.98 2.67 -4.70
N TYR A 98 -10.10 2.40 -4.04
CA TYR A 98 -10.75 3.33 -3.14
C TYR A 98 -10.36 3.03 -1.69
N THR A 99 -10.04 4.08 -0.93
CA THR A 99 -9.70 3.99 0.49
C THR A 99 -10.47 5.04 1.27
N HIS A 100 -10.76 4.76 2.54
CA HIS A 100 -11.21 5.76 3.50
C HIS A 100 -10.08 6.10 4.47
N ALA A 101 -9.89 7.40 4.74
CA ALA A 101 -8.92 7.86 5.72
C ALA A 101 -9.48 9.11 6.41
N PHE A 102 -10.00 8.95 7.63
CA PHE A 102 -10.55 10.03 8.42
C PHE A 102 -10.40 9.75 9.92
N GLN A 103 -10.50 10.80 10.72
CA GLN A 103 -10.43 10.72 12.17
C GLN A 103 -11.82 10.92 12.76
N GLY A 104 -12.23 9.99 13.64
CA GLY A 104 -13.42 10.11 14.47
C GLY A 104 -13.05 10.24 15.96
N THR A 105 -14.05 10.25 16.84
CA THR A 105 -13.87 10.33 18.29
C THR A 105 -13.13 9.13 18.88
N GLY A 106 -13.25 7.96 18.26
CA GLY A 106 -12.56 6.71 18.65
C GLY A 106 -11.22 6.48 17.94
N GLY A 107 -10.68 7.48 17.21
CA GLY A 107 -9.39 7.40 16.54
C GLY A 107 -9.48 7.43 15.02
N TRP A 108 -8.43 6.93 14.35
CA TRP A 108 -8.33 6.91 12.89
C TRP A 108 -9.05 5.70 12.27
N TYR A 109 -9.80 5.97 11.20
CA TYR A 109 -10.29 4.96 10.26
C TYR A 109 -9.45 5.04 8.98
N ILE A 110 -8.62 4.02 8.74
CA ILE A 110 -7.78 3.92 7.53
C ILE A 110 -7.95 2.51 6.98
N GLU A 111 -8.78 2.36 5.95
CA GLU A 111 -9.14 1.05 5.41
C GLU A 111 -9.40 1.12 3.90
N ASN A 112 -9.18 0.01 3.20
CA ASN A 112 -9.61 -0.14 1.81
C ASN A 112 -11.14 -0.21 1.76
N SER A 113 -11.74 0.50 0.82
CA SER A 113 -13.19 0.48 0.60
C SER A 113 -13.60 -0.71 -0.27
N LEU A 114 -14.63 -1.43 0.16
CA LEU A 114 -15.22 -2.54 -0.60
C LEU A 114 -15.80 -2.10 -1.95
N THR A 115 -16.05 -0.80 -2.14
CA THR A 115 -16.46 -0.26 -3.45
C THR A 115 -15.40 -0.44 -4.53
N THR A 116 -14.14 -0.71 -4.18
CA THR A 116 -13.09 -1.13 -5.11
C THR A 116 -13.46 -2.43 -5.82
N LEU A 117 -14.09 -3.35 -5.10
CA LEU A 117 -14.57 -4.66 -5.58
C LEU A 117 -16.01 -4.62 -6.09
N GLY A 118 -16.62 -3.42 -6.20
CA GLY A 118 -18.03 -3.27 -6.58
C GLY A 118 -19.02 -3.73 -5.50
N GLN A 119 -18.57 -3.88 -4.26
CA GLN A 119 -19.40 -4.32 -3.13
C GLN A 119 -19.86 -3.13 -2.28
N LYS A 120 -20.91 -3.36 -1.47
CA LYS A 120 -21.38 -2.39 -0.49
C LYS A 120 -20.32 -2.14 0.57
N ASP A 121 -20.22 -0.88 1.01
CA ASP A 121 -19.23 -0.42 1.97
C ASP A 121 -19.91 0.36 3.10
N PRO A 122 -19.64 0.04 4.39
CA PRO A 122 -20.37 0.62 5.49
C PRO A 122 -20.14 2.13 5.67
N VAL A 123 -18.95 2.64 5.29
CA VAL A 123 -18.67 4.09 5.34
C VAL A 123 -19.42 4.82 4.24
N SER A 124 -19.46 4.22 3.04
CA SER A 124 -20.20 4.79 1.90
C SER A 124 -21.69 4.86 2.18
N GLU A 125 -22.28 3.84 2.81
CA GLU A 125 -23.68 3.84 3.23
C GLU A 125 -23.95 4.90 4.30
N HIS A 126 -23.13 4.96 5.36
CA HIS A 126 -23.23 5.96 6.41
C HIS A 126 -23.12 7.40 5.85
N ASN A 127 -22.17 7.64 4.93
CA ASN A 127 -22.02 8.95 4.29
C ASN A 127 -23.22 9.32 3.43
N SER A 128 -23.85 8.34 2.77
CA SER A 128 -25.09 8.58 2.00
C SER A 128 -26.26 8.98 2.92
N GLU A 129 -26.38 8.35 4.10
CA GLU A 129 -27.38 8.74 5.11
C GLU A 129 -27.13 10.17 5.61
N LEU A 130 -25.87 10.51 5.94
CA LEU A 130 -25.50 11.85 6.37
C LEU A 130 -25.82 12.90 5.29
N TRP A 131 -25.49 12.60 4.04
CA TRP A 131 -25.73 13.50 2.91
C TRP A 131 -27.21 13.76 2.68
N ASN A 132 -28.02 12.71 2.75
CA ASN A 132 -29.46 12.77 2.52
C ASN A 132 -30.26 13.31 3.73
N SER A 133 -29.61 13.53 4.87
CA SER A 133 -30.28 14.09 6.07
C SER A 133 -30.73 15.53 5.93
N GLY A 134 -30.31 16.25 4.88
CA GLY A 134 -30.64 17.66 4.66
C GLY A 134 -29.85 18.65 5.50
N SER A 135 -29.06 18.18 6.48
CA SER A 135 -28.25 19.03 7.37
C SER A 135 -26.90 19.37 6.73
N ASP A 136 -26.56 20.65 6.65
CA ASP A 136 -25.26 21.08 6.10
C ASP A 136 -24.09 20.60 6.97
N ALA A 137 -24.27 20.53 8.30
CA ALA A 137 -23.26 19.95 9.19
C ALA A 137 -22.99 18.48 8.88
N ASN A 138 -24.03 17.68 8.59
CA ASN A 138 -23.87 16.27 8.20
C ASN A 138 -23.19 16.12 6.83
N LYS A 139 -23.48 17.01 5.88
CA LYS A 139 -22.81 17.03 4.58
C LYS A 139 -21.32 17.30 4.72
N GLU A 140 -20.91 18.22 5.61
CA GLU A 140 -19.49 18.47 5.90
C GLU A 140 -18.80 17.24 6.51
N ILE A 141 -19.48 16.51 7.39
CA ILE A 141 -18.96 15.26 7.93
C ILE A 141 -18.78 14.24 6.79
N ALA A 142 -19.79 14.07 5.94
CA ALA A 142 -19.73 13.16 4.80
C ALA A 142 -18.59 13.52 3.82
N ARG A 143 -18.34 14.82 3.56
CA ARG A 143 -17.21 15.28 2.75
C ARG A 143 -15.86 14.88 3.34
N LYS A 144 -15.68 14.99 4.66
CA LYS A 144 -14.44 14.59 5.35
C LYS A 144 -14.23 13.07 5.36
N GLN A 145 -15.30 12.30 5.34
CA GLN A 145 -15.26 10.83 5.40
C GLN A 145 -15.33 10.16 4.02
N LYS A 146 -15.45 10.94 2.93
CA LYS A 146 -15.57 10.39 1.59
C LYS A 146 -14.37 9.52 1.23
N ARG A 147 -14.61 8.52 0.37
CA ARG A 147 -13.56 7.67 -0.15
C ARG A 147 -12.60 8.45 -1.02
N ARG A 148 -11.33 8.11 -0.94
CA ARG A 148 -10.26 8.65 -1.79
C ARG A 148 -9.93 7.67 -2.90
N LEU A 149 -9.83 8.16 -4.13
CA LEU A 149 -9.44 7.37 -5.29
C LEU A 149 -7.93 7.46 -5.48
N SER A 150 -7.29 6.29 -5.62
CA SER A 150 -5.89 6.18 -5.96
C SER A 150 -5.70 5.21 -7.10
N TYR A 151 -4.72 5.47 -7.96
CA TYR A 151 -4.26 4.60 -9.01
C TYR A 151 -2.87 4.09 -8.68
N TYR A 152 -2.57 2.88 -9.09
CA TYR A 152 -1.25 2.26 -8.97
C TYR A 152 -0.81 1.80 -10.35
N SER A 153 0.38 2.18 -10.77
CA SER A 153 1.00 1.74 -12.03
C SER A 153 2.45 1.38 -11.80
N ASN A 154 2.99 0.52 -12.62
CA ASN A 154 4.42 0.32 -12.71
C ASN A 154 5.04 1.52 -13.41
N ILE A 155 6.17 1.99 -12.90
CA ILE A 155 6.96 3.07 -13.49
C ILE A 155 8.43 2.68 -13.56
N TYR A 156 9.13 3.24 -14.53
CA TYR A 156 10.58 3.28 -14.57
C TYR A 156 11.03 4.70 -14.20
N VAL A 157 11.94 4.81 -13.24
CA VAL A 157 12.49 6.11 -12.83
C VAL A 157 13.61 6.49 -13.78
N VAL A 158 13.36 7.49 -14.62
CA VAL A 158 14.33 8.01 -15.59
C VAL A 158 15.30 8.98 -14.93
N SER A 159 14.76 9.90 -14.09
CA SER A 159 15.58 10.83 -13.30
C SER A 159 14.86 11.19 -12.01
N ASP A 160 15.58 11.08 -10.90
CA ASP A 160 15.13 11.46 -9.56
C ASP A 160 16.26 12.22 -8.84
N PRO A 161 16.41 13.52 -9.08
CA PRO A 161 17.49 14.30 -8.51
C PRO A 161 17.56 14.32 -6.98
N ALA A 162 16.42 14.06 -6.33
CA ALA A 162 16.35 13.97 -4.88
C ALA A 162 16.87 12.63 -4.34
N ASN A 163 16.67 11.54 -5.10
CA ASN A 163 17.12 10.19 -4.77
C ASN A 163 17.70 9.49 -6.00
N PRO A 164 18.94 9.84 -6.41
CA PRO A 164 19.55 9.28 -7.62
C PRO A 164 19.69 7.75 -7.60
N GLU A 165 19.67 7.14 -6.42
CA GLU A 165 19.69 5.67 -6.27
C GLU A 165 18.43 4.97 -6.81
N ASN A 166 17.35 5.70 -7.03
CA ASN A 166 16.12 5.17 -7.63
C ASN A 166 16.20 5.14 -9.16
N GLU A 167 17.09 5.92 -9.77
CA GLU A 167 17.21 6.00 -11.22
C GLU A 167 17.57 4.64 -11.82
N GLY A 168 16.96 4.32 -12.93
CA GLY A 168 17.19 3.04 -13.61
C GLY A 168 16.46 1.84 -13.02
N LYS A 169 15.51 2.05 -12.10
CA LYS A 169 14.77 0.97 -11.44
C LYS A 169 13.27 1.06 -11.71
N VAL A 170 12.61 -0.09 -11.59
CA VAL A 170 11.16 -0.23 -11.67
C VAL A 170 10.57 -0.13 -10.27
N PHE A 171 9.51 0.65 -10.14
CA PHE A 171 8.74 0.83 -8.92
C PHE A 171 7.24 0.84 -9.20
N LEU A 172 6.45 0.67 -8.15
CA LEU A 172 5.04 1.04 -8.14
C LEU A 172 4.91 2.53 -7.85
N TYR A 173 4.01 3.21 -8.54
CA TYR A 173 3.67 4.60 -8.27
C TYR A 173 2.20 4.72 -7.93
N LYS A 174 1.91 5.30 -6.75
CA LYS A 174 0.57 5.64 -6.31
C LYS A 174 0.28 7.10 -6.65
N TYR A 175 -0.78 7.35 -7.39
CA TYR A 175 -1.15 8.71 -7.82
C TYR A 175 -2.67 8.92 -7.79
N GLY A 176 -3.09 10.19 -7.77
CA GLY A 176 -4.49 10.58 -7.72
C GLY A 176 -5.08 10.90 -9.09
N LYS A 177 -6.35 11.32 -9.10
CA LYS A 177 -7.13 11.66 -10.30
C LYS A 177 -6.41 12.67 -11.21
N LYS A 178 -5.81 13.73 -10.66
CA LYS A 178 -5.15 14.78 -11.45
C LYS A 178 -4.04 14.26 -12.38
N ILE A 179 -3.26 13.28 -11.94
CA ILE A 179 -2.23 12.65 -12.79
C ILE A 179 -2.90 11.69 -13.77
N PHE A 180 -3.93 10.94 -13.33
CA PHE A 180 -4.68 10.06 -14.22
C PHE A 180 -5.34 10.81 -15.35
N ASP A 181 -5.93 11.99 -15.09
CA ASP A 181 -6.53 12.84 -16.12
C ASP A 181 -5.51 13.27 -17.18
N LYS A 182 -4.27 13.61 -16.78
CA LYS A 182 -3.17 13.89 -17.72
C LYS A 182 -2.78 12.69 -18.57
N ILE A 183 -2.84 11.48 -18.02
CA ILE A 183 -2.65 10.23 -18.78
C ILE A 183 -3.75 10.07 -19.83
N MET A 184 -5.00 10.28 -19.41
CA MET A 184 -6.14 10.18 -20.32
C MET A 184 -6.14 11.28 -21.38
N GLU A 185 -5.75 12.50 -21.04
CA GLU A 185 -5.56 13.61 -21.98
C GLU A 185 -4.49 13.27 -23.03
N ALA A 186 -3.36 12.70 -22.64
CA ALA A 186 -2.33 12.26 -23.57
C ALA A 186 -2.81 11.12 -24.49
N MET A 187 -3.62 10.19 -23.97
CA MET A 187 -4.17 9.08 -24.78
C MET A 187 -5.31 9.52 -25.70
N LYS A 188 -6.09 10.49 -25.26
CA LYS A 188 -7.23 11.02 -26.01
C LYS A 188 -7.25 12.54 -25.88
N PRO A 189 -6.42 13.24 -26.67
CA PRO A 189 -6.38 14.70 -26.68
C PRO A 189 -7.73 15.31 -27.02
N GLU A 190 -8.01 16.48 -26.47
CA GLU A 190 -9.24 17.21 -26.71
C GLU A 190 -9.19 17.93 -28.08
N PHE A 191 -7.99 18.38 -28.50
CA PHE A 191 -7.80 19.14 -29.72
C PHE A 191 -7.30 18.28 -30.89
N ALA A 192 -7.81 18.56 -32.09
CA ALA A 192 -7.52 17.78 -33.28
C ALA A 192 -6.08 17.93 -33.82
N ASP A 193 -5.36 18.94 -33.39
CA ASP A 193 -3.94 19.21 -33.74
C ASP A 193 -2.96 18.46 -32.83
N GLU A 194 -3.44 17.89 -31.75
CA GLU A 194 -2.63 17.08 -30.85
C GLU A 194 -2.57 15.61 -31.31
N THR A 195 -1.39 15.03 -31.21
CA THR A 195 -1.19 13.61 -31.57
C THR A 195 -1.39 12.74 -30.33
N PRO A 196 -2.33 11.77 -30.36
CA PRO A 196 -2.50 10.82 -29.26
C PRO A 196 -1.24 10.05 -28.96
N ILE A 197 -0.89 9.94 -27.69
CA ILE A 197 0.26 9.17 -27.20
C ILE A 197 -0.26 8.14 -26.20
N ASN A 198 0.18 6.88 -26.34
CA ASN A 198 -0.02 5.89 -25.29
C ASN A 198 1.15 5.97 -24.29
N PRO A 199 1.01 6.57 -23.10
CA PRO A 199 2.12 6.74 -22.16
C PRO A 199 2.71 5.43 -21.65
N PHE A 200 2.00 4.32 -21.78
CA PHE A 200 2.39 3.00 -21.31
C PHE A 200 3.18 2.18 -22.33
N ASP A 201 3.31 2.68 -23.55
CA ASP A 201 4.04 2.00 -24.61
C ASP A 201 5.56 2.13 -24.42
N PHE A 202 6.30 1.03 -24.59
CA PHE A 202 7.75 1.02 -24.48
C PHE A 202 8.46 1.76 -25.62
N TRP A 203 7.90 1.67 -26.84
CA TRP A 203 8.54 2.16 -28.06
C TRP A 203 8.00 3.51 -28.53
N ALA A 204 6.71 3.74 -28.34
CA ALA A 204 6.01 4.96 -28.80
C ALA A 204 5.39 5.76 -27.63
N GLY A 205 5.72 5.44 -26.39
CA GLY A 205 5.25 6.17 -25.24
C GLY A 205 6.05 7.44 -24.96
N ALA A 206 5.77 8.13 -23.86
CA ALA A 206 6.42 9.37 -23.49
C ALA A 206 6.85 9.41 -22.04
N ASN A 207 7.96 10.09 -21.77
CA ASN A 207 8.41 10.36 -20.41
C ASN A 207 7.47 11.38 -19.74
N PHE A 208 7.09 11.12 -18.50
CA PHE A 208 6.29 12.04 -17.69
C PHE A 208 7.19 12.88 -16.80
N LYS A 209 7.19 14.19 -17.03
CA LYS A 209 7.89 15.18 -16.21
C LYS A 209 7.00 15.54 -15.04
N LEU A 210 7.16 14.84 -13.92
CA LEU A 210 6.43 15.12 -12.69
C LEU A 210 6.97 16.38 -12.05
N LYS A 211 6.12 17.41 -11.95
CA LYS A 211 6.41 18.69 -11.33
C LYS A 211 5.42 18.93 -10.22
N ILE A 212 5.91 18.95 -8.99
CA ILE A 212 5.09 19.17 -7.79
C ILE A 212 5.37 20.58 -7.29
N ARG A 213 4.32 21.31 -6.96
CA ARG A 213 4.42 22.61 -6.28
C ARG A 213 3.36 22.72 -5.20
N ARG A 214 3.60 23.56 -4.21
CA ARG A 214 2.63 23.85 -3.18
C ARG A 214 1.79 25.06 -3.59
N VAL A 215 0.46 24.89 -3.63
CA VAL A 215 -0.52 25.94 -3.90
C VAL A 215 -1.53 25.93 -2.76
N GLU A 216 -1.71 27.04 -2.06
CA GLU A 216 -2.66 27.17 -0.95
C GLU A 216 -2.51 26.10 0.16
N GLY A 217 -1.27 25.64 0.37
CA GLY A 217 -1.00 24.59 1.37
C GLY A 217 -1.04 23.16 0.83
N TYR A 218 -1.54 22.93 -0.38
CA TYR A 218 -1.72 21.62 -0.99
C TYR A 218 -0.72 21.33 -2.11
N GLN A 219 -0.39 20.05 -2.30
CA GLN A 219 0.41 19.63 -3.44
C GLN A 219 -0.40 19.74 -4.73
N ASN A 220 0.19 20.35 -5.74
CA ASN A 220 -0.40 20.55 -7.05
C ASN A 220 0.54 20.01 -8.13
N TYR A 221 -0.06 19.34 -9.14
CA TYR A 221 0.61 18.65 -10.24
C TYR A 221 0.32 19.31 -11.62
N ASP A 222 -0.30 20.47 -11.65
CA ASP A 222 -0.78 21.16 -12.85
C ASP A 222 0.31 21.39 -13.90
N LYS A 223 1.55 21.60 -13.45
CA LYS A 223 2.71 21.81 -14.31
C LYS A 223 3.38 20.53 -14.80
N SER A 224 2.88 19.37 -14.36
CA SER A 224 3.37 18.09 -14.86
C SER A 224 2.87 17.85 -16.29
N GLU A 225 3.71 17.27 -17.14
CA GLU A 225 3.44 17.11 -18.56
C GLU A 225 4.14 15.88 -19.13
N PHE A 226 3.60 15.32 -20.20
CA PHE A 226 4.30 14.34 -21.02
C PHE A 226 5.29 15.04 -21.96
N GLY A 227 6.44 14.39 -22.19
CA GLY A 227 7.37 14.79 -23.25
C GLY A 227 6.91 14.33 -24.64
N SER A 228 7.77 14.49 -25.62
CA SER A 228 7.57 13.89 -26.95
C SER A 228 7.55 12.37 -26.87
N ALA A 229 6.80 11.74 -27.78
CA ALA A 229 6.81 10.29 -27.94
C ALA A 229 8.25 9.82 -28.32
N GLU A 230 8.77 8.86 -27.58
CA GLU A 230 10.09 8.27 -27.80
C GLU A 230 10.15 6.86 -27.20
N ALA A 231 11.03 6.03 -27.70
CA ALA A 231 11.29 4.73 -27.08
C ALA A 231 11.98 4.91 -25.71
N LEU A 232 11.64 4.06 -24.73
CA LEU A 232 12.33 4.06 -23.44
C LEU A 232 13.80 3.63 -23.60
N PHE A 233 14.04 2.63 -24.45
CA PHE A 233 15.36 2.16 -24.88
C PHE A 233 15.27 1.59 -26.30
N ASP A 234 16.37 1.70 -27.05
CA ASP A 234 16.51 1.07 -28.37
C ASP A 234 16.86 -0.43 -28.26
N ASP A 235 17.17 -0.92 -27.07
CA ASP A 235 17.64 -2.29 -26.80
C ASP A 235 16.46 -3.12 -26.23
N ASP A 236 15.91 -4.00 -27.05
CA ASP A 236 14.80 -4.89 -26.68
C ASP A 236 15.16 -5.82 -25.50
N ALA A 237 16.42 -6.23 -25.35
CA ALA A 237 16.83 -7.05 -24.22
C ALA A 237 16.75 -6.29 -22.87
N LYS A 238 16.95 -4.98 -22.90
CA LYS A 238 16.71 -4.13 -21.72
C LYS A 238 15.23 -3.97 -21.43
N LEU A 239 14.42 -3.78 -22.46
CA LEU A 239 12.96 -3.68 -22.32
C LEU A 239 12.36 -4.97 -21.76
N GLU A 240 12.80 -6.13 -22.25
CA GLU A 240 12.38 -7.44 -21.72
C GLU A 240 12.74 -7.59 -20.23
N LYS A 241 13.95 -7.16 -19.84
CA LYS A 241 14.37 -7.19 -18.45
C LYS A 241 13.50 -6.32 -17.53
N ILE A 242 13.11 -5.15 -18.01
CA ILE A 242 12.21 -4.24 -17.31
C ILE A 242 10.83 -4.89 -17.23
N TYR A 243 10.30 -5.43 -18.35
CA TYR A 243 9.01 -6.10 -18.39
C TYR A 243 8.93 -7.26 -17.38
N ASN A 244 9.97 -8.09 -17.32
CA ASN A 244 10.06 -9.21 -16.36
C ASN A 244 10.23 -8.76 -14.89
N SER A 245 10.46 -7.47 -14.64
CA SER A 245 10.55 -6.89 -13.29
C SER A 245 9.30 -6.13 -12.85
N LEU A 246 8.25 -6.11 -13.66
CA LEU A 246 6.99 -5.46 -13.32
C LEU A 246 6.32 -6.13 -12.11
N TYR A 247 5.69 -5.34 -11.28
CA TYR A 247 4.90 -5.81 -10.16
C TYR A 247 3.48 -6.14 -10.61
N ASP A 248 2.90 -7.19 -10.06
CA ASP A 248 1.51 -7.57 -10.31
C ASP A 248 0.55 -6.51 -9.73
N LEU A 249 -0.25 -5.91 -10.61
CA LEU A 249 -1.21 -4.88 -10.22
C LEU A 249 -2.54 -5.46 -9.70
N ASN A 250 -2.81 -6.75 -9.95
CA ASN A 250 -4.00 -7.43 -9.42
C ASN A 250 -3.93 -7.57 -7.89
N GLU A 251 -2.72 -7.53 -7.29
CA GLU A 251 -2.53 -7.56 -5.84
C GLU A 251 -3.37 -6.47 -5.14
N PHE A 252 -3.50 -5.29 -5.74
CA PHE A 252 -4.23 -4.17 -5.13
C PHE A 252 -5.75 -4.36 -5.11
N THR A 253 -6.28 -5.24 -5.95
CA THR A 253 -7.71 -5.56 -6.04
C THR A 253 -8.01 -7.00 -5.59
N ASP A 254 -7.02 -7.75 -5.08
CA ASP A 254 -7.25 -9.09 -4.53
C ASP A 254 -8.19 -8.99 -3.29
N PRO A 255 -9.33 -9.69 -3.28
CA PRO A 255 -10.27 -9.70 -2.16
C PRO A 255 -9.64 -10.00 -0.80
N LYS A 256 -8.50 -10.70 -0.76
CA LYS A 256 -7.76 -11.00 0.48
C LYS A 256 -7.24 -9.74 1.19
N ASN A 257 -7.01 -8.65 0.46
CA ASN A 257 -6.52 -7.39 0.97
C ASN A 257 -7.63 -6.48 1.49
N PHE A 258 -8.88 -6.97 1.48
CA PHE A 258 -10.05 -6.26 1.96
C PHE A 258 -10.66 -6.95 3.18
N LYS A 259 -11.02 -6.18 4.17
CA LYS A 259 -11.76 -6.68 5.33
C LYS A 259 -13.22 -6.90 4.94
N SER A 260 -13.90 -7.85 5.61
CA SER A 260 -15.33 -8.05 5.39
C SER A 260 -16.15 -6.83 5.83
N TYR A 261 -17.35 -6.69 5.27
CA TYR A 261 -18.28 -5.62 5.60
C TYR A 261 -18.51 -5.49 7.12
N GLU A 262 -18.69 -6.62 7.82
CA GLU A 262 -18.95 -6.65 9.27
C GLU A 262 -17.77 -6.09 10.06
N LYS A 263 -16.53 -6.48 9.70
CA LYS A 263 -15.32 -5.97 10.35
C LYS A 263 -15.11 -4.47 10.10
N LEU A 264 -15.41 -4.02 8.87
CA LEU A 264 -15.34 -2.60 8.53
C LEU A 264 -16.40 -1.80 9.28
N LYS A 265 -17.64 -2.33 9.40
CA LYS A 265 -18.71 -1.70 10.15
C LYS A 265 -18.39 -1.63 11.63
N GLU A 266 -17.90 -2.70 12.22
CA GLU A 266 -17.46 -2.71 13.62
C GLU A 266 -16.37 -1.68 13.89
N ARG A 267 -15.41 -1.57 12.97
CA ARG A 267 -14.35 -0.54 13.03
C ARG A 267 -14.94 0.86 12.92
N LEU A 268 -15.88 1.09 12.00
CA LEU A 268 -16.57 2.35 11.81
C LEU A 268 -17.31 2.77 13.10
N ASP A 269 -18.11 1.86 13.65
CA ASP A 269 -18.87 2.09 14.88
C ASP A 269 -17.95 2.45 16.05
N SER A 270 -16.79 1.79 16.15
CA SER A 270 -15.76 2.09 17.15
C SER A 270 -15.15 3.49 16.95
N VAL A 271 -14.78 3.82 15.71
CA VAL A 271 -14.15 5.11 15.38
C VAL A 271 -15.14 6.28 15.55
N LEU A 272 -16.39 6.09 15.22
CA LEU A 272 -17.44 7.10 15.42
C LEU A 272 -17.93 7.19 16.88
N GLY A 273 -17.50 6.26 17.76
CA GLY A 273 -17.95 6.22 19.17
C GLY A 273 -19.38 5.73 19.33
N LEU A 274 -19.96 5.06 18.33
CA LEU A 274 -21.33 4.54 18.36
C LEU A 274 -21.46 3.28 19.24
N LYS A 275 -20.38 2.51 19.39
CA LYS A 275 -20.28 1.42 20.36
C LYS A 275 -19.35 1.81 21.50
N LYS A 276 -19.83 1.72 22.75
CA LYS A 276 -18.92 1.75 23.91
C LYS A 276 -17.96 0.56 23.77
N PRO A 277 -16.64 0.75 23.99
CA PRO A 277 -15.73 -0.37 24.02
C PRO A 277 -16.24 -1.38 25.06
N VAL A 278 -16.61 -2.57 24.61
CA VAL A 278 -16.80 -3.70 25.51
C VAL A 278 -15.40 -4.02 26.05
N ARG A 279 -15.11 -3.53 27.26
CA ARG A 279 -13.97 -4.05 28.00
C ARG A 279 -14.17 -5.54 28.09
N ALA A 280 -13.25 -6.31 27.53
CA ALA A 280 -13.22 -7.74 27.77
C ALA A 280 -13.32 -7.95 29.30
N PRO A 281 -14.19 -8.83 29.79
CA PRO A 281 -14.21 -9.15 31.22
C PRO A 281 -12.81 -9.63 31.59
N ILE A 282 -12.20 -8.96 32.56
CA ILE A 282 -10.97 -9.41 33.17
C ILE A 282 -11.32 -10.75 33.80
N PRO A 283 -10.62 -11.87 33.48
CA PRO A 283 -10.91 -13.14 34.13
C PRO A 283 -10.72 -12.98 35.63
N ASP A 284 -11.69 -13.46 36.42
CA ASP A 284 -11.73 -13.40 37.89
C ASP A 284 -10.47 -13.99 38.58
N SER A 285 -9.61 -14.66 37.82
CA SER A 285 -8.36 -15.27 38.32
C SER A 285 -7.22 -14.30 38.58
N GLU A 286 -7.34 -13.00 38.26
CA GLU A 286 -6.31 -11.98 38.55
C GLU A 286 -6.65 -11.08 39.74
N LEU A 287 -7.77 -11.36 40.44
CA LEU A 287 -8.22 -10.56 41.61
C LEU A 287 -7.81 -11.14 42.96
N GLU A 288 -7.13 -12.26 42.97
CA GLU A 288 -6.58 -12.83 44.21
C GLU A 288 -5.04 -12.85 44.18
N THR A 289 -4.43 -11.72 44.47
CA THR A 289 -3.18 -11.66 45.27
C THR A 289 -2.83 -10.22 45.62
N GLU A 290 -2.73 -10.03 46.91
CA GLU A 290 -1.85 -9.10 47.65
C GLU A 290 -2.41 -7.72 47.98
N ASP A 291 -3.22 -7.76 49.03
CA ASP A 291 -3.19 -6.72 50.08
C ASP A 291 -1.92 -6.94 50.93
N GLU A 292 -0.86 -6.16 50.68
CA GLU A 292 0.11 -5.71 51.69
C GLU A 292 1.13 -4.75 51.05
N GLY A 293 1.10 -3.48 51.50
CA GLY A 293 2.17 -2.55 51.12
C GLY A 293 1.74 -1.08 51.04
N ARG A 294 1.26 -0.54 52.16
CA ARG A 294 1.22 0.91 52.38
C ARG A 294 2.59 1.55 52.19
N GLY A 295 2.62 2.65 51.44
CA GLY A 295 3.67 3.64 51.69
C GLY A 295 3.93 4.59 50.54
N TYR A 296 3.38 5.79 50.63
CA TYR A 296 3.92 7.08 50.18
C TYR A 296 4.52 7.18 48.78
N PHE A 297 3.89 7.94 47.93
CA PHE A 297 4.41 9.21 47.41
C PHE A 297 3.29 9.97 46.69
N ALA A 298 2.86 11.03 47.37
CA ALA A 298 2.09 12.12 46.75
C ALA A 298 3.08 13.01 45.98
N GLU A 299 2.50 13.65 44.94
CA GLU A 299 2.92 14.94 44.41
C GLU A 299 4.14 14.98 43.48
N GLN A 300 3.83 15.03 42.18
CA GLN A 300 4.33 16.15 41.34
C GLN A 300 3.53 16.19 40.02
N ALA A 301 2.65 17.17 39.97
CA ALA A 301 2.11 17.66 38.73
C ALA A 301 3.23 18.33 37.94
N ALA A 302 3.63 17.75 36.80
CA ALA A 302 4.48 18.41 35.84
C ALA A 302 3.69 18.60 34.56
N VAL A 303 3.48 19.85 34.26
CA VAL A 303 2.95 20.46 33.07
C VAL A 303 3.64 19.86 31.83
N SER A 304 2.94 19.13 31.00
CA SER A 304 3.40 18.77 29.66
C SER A 304 2.90 19.82 28.68
N GLU A 305 3.84 20.52 28.06
CA GLU A 305 3.63 21.42 26.94
C GLU A 305 2.96 20.70 25.75
N PRO A 306 2.17 21.43 24.95
CA PRO A 306 1.47 20.80 23.82
C PRO A 306 2.46 20.43 22.71
N VAL A 307 2.50 19.14 22.38
CA VAL A 307 3.19 18.61 21.21
C VAL A 307 2.57 19.26 19.97
N LYS A 308 3.38 19.97 19.20
CA LYS A 308 3.03 20.55 17.92
C LYS A 308 2.41 19.49 17.01
N GLU A 309 1.17 19.74 16.67
CA GLU A 309 0.36 19.08 15.67
C GLU A 309 1.11 18.97 14.34
N VAL A 310 1.49 17.75 13.95
CA VAL A 310 2.00 17.50 12.60
C VAL A 310 0.77 17.49 11.69
N ALA A 311 0.61 18.56 10.93
CA ALA A 311 -0.49 18.73 9.98
C ALA A 311 -0.56 17.55 9.01
N ALA A 312 -1.63 16.79 9.08
CA ALA A 312 -2.01 15.82 8.06
C ALA A 312 -2.21 16.58 6.74
N VAL A 313 -1.50 16.17 5.69
CA VAL A 313 -1.61 16.76 4.36
C VAL A 313 -2.98 16.40 3.81
N GLU A 314 -3.95 17.31 3.92
CA GLU A 314 -5.22 17.21 3.20
C GLU A 314 -4.97 17.56 1.73
N GLU A 315 -5.16 16.58 0.84
CA GLU A 315 -5.28 16.88 -0.60
C GLU A 315 -6.55 17.69 -0.84
N ALA A 316 -6.43 18.85 -1.44
CA ALA A 316 -7.56 19.68 -1.84
C ALA A 316 -8.44 18.89 -2.83
N THR A 317 -9.65 18.61 -2.43
CA THR A 317 -10.65 18.00 -3.30
C THR A 317 -11.36 19.12 -4.04
N SER A 318 -11.25 19.14 -5.38
CA SER A 318 -12.01 20.06 -6.22
C SER A 318 -13.50 19.68 -6.21
N ASP A 319 -14.38 20.68 -6.46
CA ASP A 319 -15.86 20.60 -6.44
C ASP A 319 -16.49 19.58 -7.41
N GLU A 320 -15.69 18.97 -8.29
CA GLU A 320 -16.14 17.93 -9.25
C GLU A 320 -16.52 16.58 -8.60
N ASP A 321 -16.26 16.41 -7.31
CA ASP A 321 -16.59 15.17 -6.57
C ASP A 321 -18.06 15.10 -6.10
N ASP A 322 -18.86 16.17 -6.26
CA ASP A 322 -20.30 16.17 -5.91
C ASP A 322 -21.12 15.22 -6.80
N GLU A 323 -20.69 14.99 -8.06
CA GLU A 323 -21.35 14.02 -8.95
C GLU A 323 -21.21 12.57 -8.45
N SER A 324 -20.10 12.24 -7.78
CA SER A 324 -19.89 10.89 -7.28
C SER A 324 -20.84 10.53 -6.13
N LEU A 325 -21.17 11.49 -5.27
CA LEU A 325 -22.14 11.31 -4.19
C LEU A 325 -23.58 11.23 -4.70
N SER A 326 -23.90 11.98 -5.76
CA SER A 326 -25.23 11.91 -6.41
C SER A 326 -25.46 10.58 -7.14
N TYR A 327 -24.39 9.98 -7.70
CA TYR A 327 -24.44 8.65 -8.30
C TYR A 327 -24.75 7.56 -7.29
N PHE A 328 -24.16 7.64 -6.07
CA PHE A 328 -24.43 6.68 -4.98
C PHE A 328 -25.85 6.79 -4.43
N SER A 329 -26.41 7.99 -4.34
CA SER A 329 -27.82 8.15 -3.92
C SER A 329 -28.78 7.47 -4.89
N ARG A 330 -28.46 7.41 -6.19
CA ARG A 330 -29.26 6.71 -7.19
C ARG A 330 -29.15 5.18 -7.11
N LEU A 331 -27.96 4.67 -6.76
CA LEU A 331 -27.73 3.22 -6.64
C LEU A 331 -28.39 2.60 -5.38
N VAL A 332 -28.58 3.38 -4.32
CA VAL A 332 -29.22 2.91 -3.07
C VAL A 332 -30.75 2.92 -3.19
N ASN A 333 -31.32 3.72 -4.13
CA ASN A 333 -32.76 3.87 -4.32
C ASN A 333 -33.31 3.10 -5.55
N SER A 334 -32.48 2.28 -6.21
CA SER A 334 -32.84 1.33 -7.26
C SER A 334 -32.73 -0.10 -6.78
#